data_9d1aa8da5b987f287ffd4f8568928acc
#
_entry.id   9d1aa8da5b987f287ffd4f8568928acc
#
_cell.length_a   1.000
_cell.length_b   1.000
_cell.length_c   1.000
_cell.angle_alpha   90.00
_cell.angle_beta   90.00
_cell.angle_gamma   90.00
#
_symmetry.space_group_name_H-M   'P 1'
#
loop_
_entity.id
_entity.type
_entity.pdbx_description
1 polymer ?
#
loop_
_entity_poly.entity_id
_entity_poly.type
_entity_poly.pdbx_seq_one_letter_code
_entity_poly.pdbx_strand_id
1 'polypeptide(L)'
;MTSILPNLRPMAVIEQSPAPKRERWVAQWKELFDEVVSTGLCTGCAGCVVACPHDVLGYDHQSGGYKPFHLEAELGPGDCIHGQKGCTTCTRACPRFRLWEQEADEHLFARERREDEVSGIYHDILLTRAADPRVQAHGQDGGLVSAILLWAKQEGYIDAALVSYLEGDGSTWKAKPGVAATDEEIIATAGSRYTYSANTLAIDEAIERGFEKLALVGMSCQSSVPPVMWSRKVGKISKPIVFNIGLLCSKTFDDAIFEELFEAKYGLKKQDMVKMNIKGVFQIWLRDGSYHEVPLKECHAWTREGCNHCPDFAAEHADISTGGIGAFNDWTLTIVRTDLGREIIGRMAKAGVIETRPGDDDPGAIALLHKLATKSRKRWPETAVPKPRLLPVAAPKPA
;
A
#
# COMPACT_ATOMS: atom_id res chain seq x y z
N MET A 1 2.29 38.70 -27.56
CA MET A 1 2.29 37.60 -26.55
C MET A 1 2.14 36.31 -27.34
N THR A 2 3.25 35.70 -27.71
CA THR A 2 3.32 34.52 -28.57
C THR A 2 3.43 33.28 -27.69
N SER A 3 2.41 32.44 -27.77
CA SER A 3 2.34 31.12 -27.10
C SER A 3 3.39 30.20 -27.75
N ILE A 4 4.34 29.74 -26.94
CA ILE A 4 5.29 28.69 -27.35
C ILE A 4 4.72 27.37 -26.81
N LEU A 5 4.00 26.64 -27.67
CA LEU A 5 3.70 25.23 -27.44
C LEU A 5 4.84 24.39 -28.03
N PRO A 6 5.45 23.45 -27.32
CA PRO A 6 6.46 22.57 -27.89
C PRO A 6 5.79 21.63 -28.92
N ASN A 7 6.43 21.50 -30.10
CA ASN A 7 6.02 20.62 -31.18
C ASN A 7 5.91 19.16 -30.69
N LEU A 8 4.69 18.67 -30.51
CA LEU A 8 4.39 17.25 -30.37
C LEU A 8 4.68 16.57 -31.72
N ARG A 9 5.71 15.75 -31.79
CA ARG A 9 5.91 14.85 -32.93
C ARG A 9 4.76 13.83 -32.95
N PRO A 10 4.16 13.54 -34.14
CA PRO A 10 3.15 12.50 -34.22
C PRO A 10 3.76 11.17 -33.80
N MET A 11 3.09 10.47 -32.89
CA MET A 11 3.46 9.10 -32.49
C MET A 11 3.40 8.23 -33.76
N ALA A 12 4.49 7.53 -34.03
CA ALA A 12 4.51 6.50 -35.06
C ALA A 12 3.44 5.45 -34.69
N VAL A 13 2.53 5.17 -35.63
CA VAL A 13 1.58 4.07 -35.49
C VAL A 13 2.41 2.79 -35.55
N ILE A 14 2.67 2.22 -34.37
CA ILE A 14 3.24 0.86 -34.27
C ILE A 14 2.08 -0.07 -34.65
N GLU A 15 2.21 -0.76 -35.78
CA GLU A 15 1.32 -1.88 -36.11
C GLU A 15 1.32 -2.86 -34.94
N GLN A 16 0.23 -2.88 -34.21
CA GLN A 16 0.04 -3.81 -33.11
C GLN A 16 -0.13 -5.19 -33.73
N SER A 17 0.86 -6.07 -33.51
CA SER A 17 0.64 -7.50 -33.66
C SER A 17 -0.62 -7.89 -32.89
N PRO A 18 -1.50 -8.75 -33.45
CA PRO A 18 -2.71 -9.14 -32.75
C PRO A 18 -2.34 -9.72 -31.38
N ALA A 19 -2.85 -9.08 -30.32
CA ALA A 19 -2.60 -9.51 -28.94
C ALA A 19 -2.90 -11.02 -28.84
N PRO A 20 -2.00 -11.82 -28.23
CA PRO A 20 -2.24 -13.24 -28.05
C PRO A 20 -3.60 -13.43 -27.37
N LYS A 21 -4.42 -14.38 -27.86
CA LYS A 21 -5.72 -14.69 -27.26
C LYS A 21 -5.47 -14.97 -25.78
N ARG A 22 -5.95 -14.07 -24.90
CA ARG A 22 -5.82 -14.26 -23.45
C ARG A 22 -6.47 -15.58 -23.09
N GLU A 23 -5.71 -16.49 -22.54
CA GLU A 23 -6.21 -17.75 -22.00
C GLU A 23 -7.31 -17.43 -20.98
N ARG A 24 -8.37 -18.25 -21.00
CA ARG A 24 -9.48 -18.09 -20.05
C ARG A 24 -8.97 -18.33 -18.65
N TRP A 25 -9.16 -17.36 -17.75
CA TRP A 25 -8.83 -17.51 -16.34
C TRP A 25 -9.70 -18.60 -15.71
N VAL A 26 -9.09 -19.60 -15.11
CA VAL A 26 -9.77 -20.79 -14.55
C VAL A 26 -9.43 -21.03 -13.08
N ALA A 27 -8.41 -20.36 -12.53
CA ALA A 27 -7.97 -20.55 -11.15
C ALA A 27 -9.04 -20.09 -10.14
N GLN A 28 -9.26 -20.89 -9.12
CA GLN A 28 -10.33 -20.77 -8.13
C GLN A 28 -9.75 -20.56 -6.71
N TRP A 29 -10.62 -20.58 -5.70
CA TRP A 29 -10.19 -20.49 -4.30
C TRP A 29 -9.16 -21.56 -3.92
N LYS A 30 -9.32 -22.79 -4.41
CA LYS A 30 -8.38 -23.87 -4.11
C LYS A 30 -6.95 -23.51 -4.49
N GLU A 31 -6.73 -23.02 -5.70
CA GLU A 31 -5.40 -22.62 -6.15
C GLU A 31 -4.91 -21.39 -5.36
N LEU A 32 -5.79 -20.46 -5.00
CA LEU A 32 -5.41 -19.33 -4.16
C LEU A 32 -4.97 -19.78 -2.77
N PHE A 33 -5.71 -20.71 -2.18
CA PHE A 33 -5.37 -21.28 -0.89
C PHE A 33 -4.04 -22.03 -0.95
N ASP A 34 -3.88 -22.92 -1.90
CA ASP A 34 -2.71 -23.78 -2.05
C ASP A 34 -1.44 -22.98 -2.43
N GLU A 35 -1.56 -21.98 -3.32
CA GLU A 35 -0.40 -21.21 -3.83
C GLU A 35 -0.03 -20.00 -2.95
N VAL A 36 -0.97 -19.41 -2.19
CA VAL A 36 -0.76 -18.14 -1.48
C VAL A 36 -1.09 -18.20 0.00
N VAL A 37 -2.29 -18.70 0.38
CA VAL A 37 -2.74 -18.60 1.77
C VAL A 37 -1.99 -19.56 2.68
N SER A 38 -1.87 -20.83 2.26
CA SER A 38 -1.21 -21.89 3.04
C SER A 38 0.31 -21.80 3.01
N THR A 39 0.88 -21.10 2.02
CA THR A 39 2.34 -21.00 1.83
C THR A 39 3.00 -19.84 2.57
N GLY A 40 2.22 -19.00 3.26
CA GLY A 40 2.72 -17.80 3.93
C GLY A 40 2.90 -16.58 3.02
N LEU A 41 2.62 -16.68 1.72
CA LEU A 41 2.69 -15.54 0.79
C LEU A 41 1.56 -14.52 1.00
N CYS A 42 0.48 -14.94 1.69
CA CYS A 42 -0.64 -14.07 1.98
C CYS A 42 -0.24 -12.92 2.90
N THR A 43 -0.33 -11.70 2.40
CA THR A 43 -0.05 -10.48 3.16
C THR A 43 -1.25 -9.95 3.94
N GLY A 44 -2.41 -10.60 3.82
CA GLY A 44 -3.62 -10.18 4.53
C GLY A 44 -4.29 -8.93 3.98
N CYS A 45 -4.08 -8.58 2.71
CA CYS A 45 -4.64 -7.37 2.11
C CYS A 45 -6.17 -7.37 1.97
N ALA A 46 -6.85 -8.48 2.25
CA ALA A 46 -8.28 -8.71 2.15
C ALA A 46 -8.92 -8.52 0.74
N GLY A 47 -8.13 -8.30 -0.30
CA GLY A 47 -8.66 -8.10 -1.65
C GLY A 47 -9.56 -9.25 -2.14
N CYS A 48 -9.23 -10.50 -1.81
CA CYS A 48 -10.04 -11.67 -2.14
C CYS A 48 -11.36 -11.73 -1.35
N VAL A 49 -11.37 -11.21 -0.12
CA VAL A 49 -12.56 -11.17 0.77
C VAL A 49 -13.57 -10.20 0.21
N VAL A 50 -13.19 -8.91 0.06
CA VAL A 50 -14.09 -7.86 -0.44
C VAL A 50 -14.55 -8.10 -1.90
N ALA A 51 -13.76 -8.83 -2.68
CA ALA A 51 -14.13 -9.18 -4.04
C ALA A 51 -15.05 -10.40 -4.16
N CYS A 52 -15.28 -11.15 -3.07
CA CYS A 52 -16.08 -12.36 -3.11
C CYS A 52 -17.57 -12.01 -3.38
N PRO A 53 -18.14 -12.41 -4.52
CA PRO A 53 -19.53 -12.05 -4.84
C PRO A 53 -20.55 -12.93 -4.10
N HIS A 54 -20.10 -13.86 -3.29
CA HIS A 54 -20.91 -14.85 -2.58
C HIS A 54 -20.79 -14.71 -1.06
N ASP A 55 -19.95 -13.81 -0.57
CA ASP A 55 -19.69 -13.51 0.86
C ASP A 55 -19.32 -14.76 1.69
N VAL A 56 -18.64 -15.72 1.05
CA VAL A 56 -18.21 -16.97 1.69
C VAL A 56 -16.76 -16.93 2.21
N LEU A 57 -16.09 -15.79 2.07
CA LEU A 57 -14.74 -15.59 2.61
C LEU A 57 -14.79 -14.65 3.81
N GLY A 58 -14.39 -15.16 4.97
CA GLY A 58 -14.16 -14.40 6.19
C GLY A 58 -12.73 -13.86 6.27
N TYR A 59 -12.49 -13.01 7.26
CA TYR A 59 -11.18 -12.44 7.54
C TYR A 59 -10.86 -12.54 9.04
N ASP A 60 -9.70 -13.09 9.36
CA ASP A 60 -9.26 -13.25 10.73
C ASP A 60 -8.56 -11.99 11.24
N HIS A 61 -9.21 -11.25 12.11
CA HIS A 61 -8.66 -10.06 12.77
C HIS A 61 -8.10 -10.33 14.15
N GLN A 62 -8.49 -11.46 14.79
CA GLN A 62 -8.33 -11.60 16.25
C GLN A 62 -7.11 -12.40 16.64
N SER A 63 -6.70 -13.35 15.82
CA SER A 63 -5.60 -14.25 16.14
C SER A 63 -4.22 -13.75 15.70
N GLY A 64 -4.12 -12.49 15.26
CA GLY A 64 -2.89 -11.97 14.62
C GLY A 64 -2.62 -12.59 13.25
N GLY A 65 -3.46 -13.51 12.79
CA GLY A 65 -3.33 -14.20 11.52
C GLY A 65 -3.46 -13.27 10.32
N TYR A 66 -4.44 -12.37 10.36
CA TYR A 66 -4.75 -11.43 9.28
C TYR A 66 -4.77 -12.11 7.91
N LYS A 67 -5.55 -13.18 7.82
CA LYS A 67 -5.68 -14.00 6.61
C LYS A 67 -7.15 -14.22 6.26
N PRO A 68 -7.48 -14.41 4.98
CA PRO A 68 -8.78 -14.89 4.57
C PRO A 68 -8.96 -16.36 4.93
N PHE A 69 -10.18 -16.74 5.24
CA PHE A 69 -10.58 -18.13 5.43
C PHE A 69 -11.96 -18.37 4.82
N HIS A 70 -12.30 -19.64 4.55
CA HIS A 70 -13.61 -19.98 4.03
C HIS A 70 -14.60 -20.19 5.19
N LEU A 71 -15.78 -19.58 5.10
CA LEU A 71 -16.80 -19.62 6.16
C LEU A 71 -17.49 -21.00 6.24
N GLU A 72 -17.56 -21.73 5.12
CA GLU A 72 -18.15 -23.08 5.03
C GLU A 72 -17.08 -24.12 5.44
N ALA A 73 -16.76 -24.20 6.72
CA ALA A 73 -15.68 -25.03 7.25
C ALA A 73 -15.86 -26.54 7.01
N GLU A 74 -17.08 -27.00 6.69
CA GLU A 74 -17.41 -28.40 6.43
C GLU A 74 -16.73 -28.97 5.17
N LEU A 75 -16.36 -28.07 4.24
CA LEU A 75 -15.73 -28.47 2.96
C LEU A 75 -14.19 -28.56 3.01
N GLY A 76 -13.59 -28.15 4.13
CA GLY A 76 -12.15 -27.97 4.21
C GLY A 76 -11.67 -26.58 3.76
N PRO A 77 -10.49 -26.14 4.25
CA PRO A 77 -10.07 -24.74 4.13
C PRO A 77 -9.78 -24.27 2.70
N GLY A 78 -9.45 -25.21 1.79
CA GLY A 78 -9.19 -24.93 0.37
C GLY A 78 -10.40 -25.11 -0.54
N ASP A 79 -11.51 -25.61 -0.05
CA ASP A 79 -12.69 -25.90 -0.87
C ASP A 79 -13.66 -24.72 -0.93
N CYS A 80 -14.30 -24.57 -2.10
CA CYS A 80 -15.34 -23.56 -2.31
C CYS A 80 -16.34 -24.06 -3.37
N ILE A 81 -17.60 -24.23 -2.99
CA ILE A 81 -18.65 -24.71 -3.90
C ILE A 81 -18.86 -23.79 -5.10
N HIS A 82 -18.67 -22.48 -4.92
CA HIS A 82 -18.79 -21.49 -6.00
C HIS A 82 -17.57 -21.55 -6.94
N GLY A 83 -16.39 -21.85 -6.39
CA GLY A 83 -15.19 -22.14 -7.17
C GLY A 83 -15.40 -23.35 -8.06
N GLN A 84 -15.88 -24.46 -7.52
CA GLN A 84 -16.20 -25.67 -8.29
C GLN A 84 -17.21 -25.42 -9.44
N LYS A 85 -18.08 -24.41 -9.27
CA LYS A 85 -18.99 -23.92 -10.32
C LYS A 85 -18.37 -22.89 -11.27
N GLY A 86 -17.06 -22.62 -11.16
CA GLY A 86 -16.30 -21.77 -12.06
C GLY A 86 -16.11 -20.32 -11.61
N CYS A 87 -16.41 -19.96 -10.36
CA CYS A 87 -16.07 -18.65 -9.81
C CYS A 87 -14.55 -18.50 -9.64
N THR A 88 -14.00 -17.38 -10.11
CA THR A 88 -12.55 -17.09 -10.11
C THR A 88 -12.22 -15.72 -9.50
N THR A 89 -13.18 -15.06 -8.86
CA THR A 89 -13.03 -13.65 -8.46
C THR A 89 -11.94 -13.44 -7.42
N CYS A 90 -11.83 -14.32 -6.43
CA CYS A 90 -10.84 -14.22 -5.36
C CYS A 90 -9.39 -14.31 -5.89
N THR A 91 -9.10 -15.21 -6.84
CA THR A 91 -7.77 -15.32 -7.45
C THR A 91 -7.43 -14.11 -8.32
N ARG A 92 -8.42 -13.56 -9.02
CA ARG A 92 -8.27 -12.34 -9.83
C ARG A 92 -8.05 -11.09 -8.98
N ALA A 93 -8.53 -11.08 -7.75
CA ALA A 93 -8.36 -9.96 -6.83
C ALA A 93 -7.05 -10.00 -6.03
N CYS A 94 -6.31 -11.12 -6.05
CA CYS A 94 -5.15 -11.30 -5.20
C CYS A 94 -3.86 -10.73 -5.80
N PRO A 95 -3.21 -9.73 -5.13
CA PRO A 95 -1.96 -9.14 -5.57
C PRO A 95 -0.73 -9.95 -5.08
N ARG A 96 -0.88 -11.25 -4.92
CA ARG A 96 0.22 -12.20 -4.63
C ARG A 96 0.05 -13.49 -5.44
N PHE A 97 -0.99 -13.52 -6.29
CA PHE A 97 -1.31 -14.68 -7.09
C PHE A 97 -0.78 -14.52 -8.51
N ARG A 98 0.18 -15.39 -8.89
CA ARG A 98 0.80 -15.50 -10.23
C ARG A 98 1.41 -14.18 -10.73
N LEU A 99 1.22 -13.79 -11.98
CA LEU A 99 1.87 -12.63 -12.64
C LEU A 99 1.32 -11.26 -12.20
N TRP A 100 0.90 -11.13 -10.96
CA TRP A 100 0.25 -9.93 -10.44
C TRP A 100 1.07 -8.64 -10.63
N GLU A 101 2.39 -8.71 -10.50
CA GLU A 101 3.28 -7.55 -10.57
C GLU A 101 3.38 -7.02 -12.01
N GLN A 102 3.62 -7.94 -12.96
CA GLN A 102 3.69 -7.58 -14.37
C GLN A 102 2.36 -7.03 -14.89
N GLU A 103 1.25 -7.67 -14.51
CA GLU A 103 -0.10 -7.23 -14.91
C GLU A 103 -0.45 -5.86 -14.34
N ALA A 104 -0.01 -5.54 -13.12
CA ALA A 104 -0.18 -4.23 -12.53
C ALA A 104 0.71 -3.18 -13.17
N ASP A 105 1.98 -3.50 -13.45
CA ASP A 105 2.90 -2.61 -14.18
C ASP A 105 2.37 -2.27 -15.58
N GLU A 106 1.97 -3.29 -16.36
CA GLU A 106 1.38 -3.09 -17.69
C GLU A 106 0.11 -2.22 -17.64
N HIS A 107 -0.71 -2.43 -16.60
CA HIS A 107 -1.95 -1.66 -16.45
C HIS A 107 -1.70 -0.19 -16.12
N LEU A 108 -0.79 0.10 -15.19
CA LEU A 108 -0.53 1.46 -14.70
C LEU A 108 0.42 2.24 -15.63
N PHE A 109 1.41 1.57 -16.21
CA PHE A 109 2.53 2.21 -16.87
C PHE A 109 2.68 1.81 -18.34
N ALA A 110 1.79 0.99 -18.89
CA ALA A 110 1.84 0.43 -20.25
C ALA A 110 3.16 -0.30 -20.58
N ARG A 111 3.88 -0.75 -19.57
CA ARG A 111 5.12 -1.53 -19.68
C ARG A 111 5.42 -2.30 -18.42
N GLU A 112 6.23 -3.35 -18.53
CA GLU A 112 6.85 -4.01 -17.40
C GLU A 112 8.07 -3.19 -16.89
N ARG A 113 8.47 -3.41 -15.64
CA ARG A 113 9.66 -2.80 -15.04
C ARG A 113 10.95 -3.43 -15.51
N ARG A 114 12.05 -2.71 -15.41
CA ARG A 114 13.41 -3.18 -15.66
C ARG A 114 14.09 -3.64 -14.37
N GLU A 115 15.22 -4.33 -14.52
CA GLU A 115 16.01 -4.84 -13.39
C GLU A 115 16.55 -3.72 -12.47
N ASP A 116 16.82 -2.54 -13.02
CA ASP A 116 17.30 -1.36 -12.28
C ASP A 116 16.19 -0.62 -11.52
N GLU A 117 14.92 -0.86 -11.86
CA GLU A 117 13.75 -0.23 -11.23
C GLU A 117 13.32 -0.97 -9.96
N VAL A 118 14.27 -1.14 -9.03
CA VAL A 118 14.06 -1.93 -7.80
C VAL A 118 12.98 -1.37 -6.88
N SER A 119 12.69 -0.08 -6.96
CA SER A 119 11.62 0.62 -6.23
C SER A 119 10.36 0.87 -7.07
N GLY A 120 10.22 0.11 -8.19
CA GLY A 120 9.10 0.23 -9.13
C GLY A 120 9.27 1.38 -10.11
N ILE A 121 8.26 1.53 -11.00
CA ILE A 121 8.23 2.58 -12.02
C ILE A 121 7.74 3.88 -11.38
N TYR A 122 8.31 5.02 -11.76
CA TYR A 122 7.90 6.34 -11.26
C TYR A 122 8.31 7.46 -12.22
N HIS A 123 7.67 8.61 -12.08
CA HIS A 123 8.03 9.85 -12.77
C HIS A 123 9.09 10.63 -11.99
N ASP A 124 8.91 10.76 -10.65
CA ASP A 124 9.70 11.68 -9.85
C ASP A 124 9.84 11.22 -8.40
N ILE A 125 10.91 11.64 -7.74
CA ILE A 125 11.09 11.52 -6.29
C ILE A 125 11.26 12.92 -5.72
N LEU A 126 10.43 13.27 -4.75
CA LEU A 126 10.37 14.57 -4.12
C LEU A 126 10.49 14.41 -2.58
N LEU A 127 10.88 15.47 -1.91
CA LEU A 127 10.62 15.69 -0.50
C LEU A 127 9.44 16.64 -0.40
N THR A 128 8.41 16.27 0.36
CA THR A 128 7.19 17.07 0.47
C THR A 128 6.73 17.20 1.92
N ARG A 129 6.01 18.27 2.22
CA ARG A 129 5.30 18.43 3.50
C ARG A 129 4.04 19.28 3.33
N ALA A 130 3.07 19.12 4.21
CA ALA A 130 1.91 19.99 4.28
C ALA A 130 2.35 21.43 4.58
N ALA A 131 1.71 22.43 3.97
CA ALA A 131 1.94 23.84 4.31
C ALA A 131 1.20 24.25 5.60
N ASP A 132 0.07 23.60 5.92
CA ASP A 132 -0.69 23.87 7.15
C ASP A 132 -0.01 23.25 8.37
N PRO A 133 0.46 24.07 9.37
CA PRO A 133 1.11 23.59 10.58
C PRO A 133 0.23 22.63 11.41
N ARG A 134 -1.12 22.79 11.35
CA ARG A 134 -2.05 21.89 12.06
C ARG A 134 -2.01 20.49 11.48
N VAL A 135 -1.95 20.38 10.15
CA VAL A 135 -1.81 19.08 9.47
C VAL A 135 -0.45 18.45 9.77
N GLN A 136 0.63 19.25 9.78
CA GLN A 136 1.96 18.77 10.16
C GLN A 136 1.99 18.23 11.59
N ALA A 137 1.37 18.92 12.54
CA ALA A 137 1.38 18.55 13.96
C ALA A 137 0.73 17.19 14.25
N HIS A 138 -0.32 16.83 13.50
CA HIS A 138 -1.00 15.53 13.61
C HIS A 138 -0.35 14.43 12.76
N GLY A 139 0.34 14.84 11.70
CA GLY A 139 0.93 13.91 10.73
C GLY A 139 2.20 13.22 11.23
N GLN A 140 2.59 12.19 10.50
CA GLN A 140 3.92 11.61 10.58
C GLN A 140 4.79 12.28 9.51
N ASP A 141 6.02 12.70 9.88
CA ASP A 141 7.02 13.20 8.92
C ASP A 141 6.43 14.18 7.85
N GLY A 142 5.88 15.32 8.29
CA GLY A 142 5.41 16.40 7.40
C GLY A 142 3.92 16.39 7.01
N GLY A 143 3.14 15.36 7.37
CA GLY A 143 1.68 15.35 7.23
C GLY A 143 1.13 15.27 5.81
N LEU A 144 1.93 14.81 4.83
CA LEU A 144 1.56 14.81 3.41
C LEU A 144 0.27 14.03 3.12
N VAL A 145 0.10 12.81 3.68
CA VAL A 145 -1.08 11.97 3.38
C VAL A 145 -2.37 12.69 3.76
N SER A 146 -2.43 13.26 4.96
CA SER A 146 -3.60 14.04 5.40
C SER A 146 -3.83 15.27 4.52
N ALA A 147 -2.76 15.98 4.13
CA ALA A 147 -2.87 17.13 3.22
C ALA A 147 -3.44 16.73 1.85
N ILE A 148 -3.00 15.59 1.30
CA ILE A 148 -3.53 15.07 0.02
C ILE A 148 -5.01 14.74 0.15
N LEU A 149 -5.42 14.03 1.20
CA LEU A 149 -6.81 13.62 1.38
C LEU A 149 -7.75 14.80 1.56
N LEU A 150 -7.37 15.78 2.40
CA LEU A 150 -8.15 17.01 2.62
C LEU A 150 -8.33 17.79 1.31
N TRP A 151 -7.23 17.99 0.58
CA TRP A 151 -7.25 18.72 -0.68
C TRP A 151 -8.02 17.96 -1.78
N ALA A 152 -7.80 16.66 -1.93
CA ALA A 152 -8.48 15.85 -2.94
C ALA A 152 -10.00 15.80 -2.71
N LYS A 153 -10.43 15.77 -1.44
CA LYS A 153 -11.84 15.88 -1.05
C LYS A 153 -12.41 17.27 -1.38
N GLN A 154 -11.70 18.34 -1.02
CA GLN A 154 -12.11 19.72 -1.30
C GLN A 154 -12.26 19.98 -2.80
N GLU A 155 -11.36 19.43 -3.63
CA GLU A 155 -11.38 19.57 -5.07
C GLU A 155 -12.33 18.57 -5.79
N GLY A 156 -13.01 17.71 -5.04
CA GLY A 156 -13.96 16.72 -5.58
C GLY A 156 -13.33 15.56 -6.34
N TYR A 157 -12.04 15.29 -6.13
CA TYR A 157 -11.39 14.08 -6.63
C TYR A 157 -11.90 12.83 -5.91
N ILE A 158 -12.16 12.96 -4.61
CA ILE A 158 -12.65 11.87 -3.75
C ILE A 158 -13.84 12.35 -2.90
N ASP A 159 -14.70 11.41 -2.53
CA ASP A 159 -15.81 11.62 -1.57
C ASP A 159 -15.37 11.19 -0.16
N ALA A 160 -14.56 10.14 -0.07
CA ALA A 160 -14.06 9.57 1.18
C ALA A 160 -12.74 8.82 0.96
N ALA A 161 -12.09 8.44 2.06
CA ALA A 161 -10.87 7.66 2.05
C ALA A 161 -11.00 6.37 2.86
N LEU A 162 -10.45 5.27 2.35
CA LEU A 162 -10.26 4.01 3.05
C LEU A 162 -8.95 4.10 3.82
N VAL A 163 -9.03 4.11 5.12
CA VAL A 163 -7.94 4.47 6.03
C VAL A 163 -7.85 3.54 7.24
N SER A 164 -6.87 3.79 8.11
CA SER A 164 -6.71 3.07 9.37
C SER A 164 -7.03 3.98 10.55
N TYR A 165 -7.89 3.50 11.45
CA TYR A 165 -8.12 4.05 12.78
C TYR A 165 -7.40 3.23 13.85
N LEU A 166 -7.32 3.76 15.07
CA LEU A 166 -7.05 2.97 16.27
C LEU A 166 -8.36 2.49 16.88
N GLU A 167 -8.39 1.27 17.43
CA GLU A 167 -9.56 0.77 18.14
C GLU A 167 -9.82 1.53 19.43
N GLY A 168 -11.10 1.70 19.79
CA GLY A 168 -11.54 2.35 21.02
C GLY A 168 -11.05 3.79 21.11
N ASP A 169 -10.44 4.14 22.24
CA ASP A 169 -9.84 5.46 22.51
C ASP A 169 -8.39 5.59 22.02
N GLY A 170 -7.89 4.60 21.28
CA GLY A 170 -6.53 4.56 20.76
C GLY A 170 -5.49 3.96 21.71
N SER A 171 -5.83 3.71 22.98
CA SER A 171 -4.89 3.20 23.99
C SER A 171 -4.41 1.76 23.72
N THR A 172 -5.12 1.01 22.89
CA THR A 172 -4.77 -0.35 22.50
C THR A 172 -3.69 -0.41 21.44
N TRP A 173 -3.47 0.67 20.70
CA TRP A 173 -2.62 0.73 19.50
C TRP A 173 -2.97 -0.31 18.41
N LYS A 174 -4.11 -0.96 18.54
CA LYS A 174 -4.61 -1.88 17.53
C LYS A 174 -5.25 -1.10 16.39
N ALA A 175 -4.71 -1.31 15.20
CA ALA A 175 -5.19 -0.67 13.99
C ALA A 175 -6.43 -1.40 13.45
N LYS A 176 -7.43 -0.64 12.97
CA LYS A 176 -8.62 -1.17 12.29
C LYS A 176 -8.92 -0.38 11.02
N PRO A 177 -9.51 -1.02 9.99
CA PRO A 177 -9.97 -0.31 8.79
C PRO A 177 -11.18 0.57 9.08
N GLY A 178 -11.35 1.62 8.29
CA GLY A 178 -12.52 2.48 8.34
C GLY A 178 -12.55 3.50 7.22
N VAL A 179 -13.66 4.24 7.14
CA VAL A 179 -13.93 5.25 6.13
C VAL A 179 -13.82 6.64 6.77
N ALA A 180 -13.01 7.52 6.18
CA ALA A 180 -12.91 8.94 6.55
C ALA A 180 -13.56 9.80 5.45
N ALA A 181 -14.63 10.52 5.79
CA ALA A 181 -15.41 11.35 4.87
C ALA A 181 -15.47 12.82 5.29
N THR A 182 -15.09 13.16 6.53
CA THR A 182 -14.98 14.55 7.00
C THR A 182 -13.53 14.95 7.23
N ASP A 183 -13.26 16.23 7.34
CA ASP A 183 -11.91 16.74 7.59
C ASP A 183 -11.41 16.29 8.97
N GLU A 184 -12.29 16.25 9.96
CA GLU A 184 -12.00 15.78 11.32
C GLU A 184 -11.66 14.28 11.31
N GLU A 185 -12.43 13.47 10.57
CA GLU A 185 -12.14 12.03 10.41
C GLU A 185 -10.79 11.81 9.73
N ILE A 186 -10.47 12.57 8.68
CA ILE A 186 -9.16 12.49 8.00
C ILE A 186 -8.02 12.80 8.98
N ILE A 187 -8.14 13.89 9.75
CA ILE A 187 -7.12 14.27 10.74
C ILE A 187 -7.01 13.22 11.84
N ALA A 188 -8.11 12.64 12.31
CA ALA A 188 -8.10 11.58 13.32
C ALA A 188 -7.36 10.30 12.89
N THR A 189 -7.20 10.10 11.58
CA THR A 189 -6.45 8.97 11.03
C THR A 189 -4.96 9.25 10.82
N ALA A 190 -4.50 10.45 11.13
CA ALA A 190 -3.10 10.83 10.98
C ALA A 190 -2.17 10.03 11.93
N GLY A 191 -0.90 9.95 11.58
CA GLY A 191 0.12 9.23 12.34
C GLY A 191 0.32 7.78 11.91
N SER A 192 1.48 7.22 12.26
CA SER A 192 1.87 5.85 11.92
C SER A 192 1.38 4.83 12.95
N ARG A 193 0.92 3.68 12.46
CA ARG A 193 0.57 2.50 13.26
C ARG A 193 1.39 1.33 12.77
N TYR A 194 1.93 0.56 13.69
CA TYR A 194 2.84 -0.54 13.35
C TYR A 194 2.21 -1.92 13.51
N THR A 195 0.97 -1.98 14.01
CA THR A 195 0.06 -3.12 13.86
C THR A 195 -0.66 -3.06 12.50
N TYR A 196 -1.28 -4.15 12.10
CA TYR A 196 -1.85 -4.26 10.77
C TYR A 196 -3.33 -3.84 10.73
N SER A 197 -3.67 -3.13 9.67
CA SER A 197 -5.06 -2.85 9.28
C SER A 197 -5.22 -3.15 7.80
N ALA A 198 -6.19 -3.99 7.44
CA ALA A 198 -6.54 -4.25 6.05
C ALA A 198 -7.56 -3.20 5.58
N ASN A 199 -7.08 -2.01 5.20
CA ASN A 199 -7.95 -0.86 4.88
C ASN A 199 -8.92 -1.12 3.73
N THR A 200 -8.61 -2.07 2.85
CA THR A 200 -9.52 -2.53 1.80
C THR A 200 -10.84 -3.09 2.32
N LEU A 201 -10.89 -3.62 3.57
CA LEU A 201 -12.14 -4.10 4.17
C LEU A 201 -13.17 -2.99 4.40
N ALA A 202 -12.74 -1.73 4.47
CA ALA A 202 -13.66 -0.60 4.64
C ALA A 202 -14.43 -0.25 3.34
N ILE A 203 -14.17 -0.93 2.22
CA ILE A 203 -14.81 -0.59 0.95
C ILE A 203 -16.31 -0.89 0.96
N ASP A 204 -16.75 -1.96 1.63
CA ASP A 204 -18.16 -2.31 1.72
C ASP A 204 -18.93 -1.24 2.50
N GLU A 205 -18.39 -0.78 3.67
CA GLU A 205 -18.93 0.35 4.42
C GLU A 205 -19.02 1.61 3.56
N ALA A 206 -17.98 1.92 2.78
CA ALA A 206 -17.96 3.10 1.95
C ALA A 206 -19.04 3.05 0.86
N ILE A 207 -19.24 1.89 0.22
CA ILE A 207 -20.29 1.66 -0.79
C ILE A 207 -21.67 1.75 -0.16
N GLU A 208 -21.89 1.14 1.01
CA GLU A 208 -23.16 1.21 1.75
C GLU A 208 -23.52 2.64 2.15
N ARG A 209 -22.49 3.47 2.48
CA ARG A 209 -22.66 4.90 2.76
C ARG A 209 -22.86 5.75 1.50
N GLY A 210 -22.83 5.14 0.30
CA GLY A 210 -23.10 5.80 -0.99
C GLY A 210 -21.93 6.59 -1.57
N PHE A 211 -20.69 6.35 -1.13
CA PHE A 211 -19.51 6.99 -1.71
C PHE A 211 -19.10 6.33 -3.03
N GLU A 212 -18.83 7.14 -4.04
CA GLU A 212 -18.53 6.68 -5.40
C GLU A 212 -17.06 6.91 -5.81
N LYS A 213 -16.36 7.85 -5.14
CA LYS A 213 -14.97 8.20 -5.42
C LYS A 213 -14.13 8.04 -4.16
N LEU A 214 -13.41 6.95 -4.07
CA LEU A 214 -12.63 6.59 -2.87
C LEU A 214 -11.13 6.73 -3.12
N ALA A 215 -10.41 7.30 -2.13
CA ALA A 215 -8.97 7.11 -2.02
C ALA A 215 -8.70 5.86 -1.17
N LEU A 216 -7.77 5.02 -1.59
CA LEU A 216 -7.18 3.99 -0.73
C LEU A 216 -5.86 4.49 -0.16
N VAL A 217 -5.72 4.53 1.16
CA VAL A 217 -4.43 4.69 1.83
C VAL A 217 -3.98 3.34 2.36
N GLY A 218 -2.89 2.79 1.86
CA GLY A 218 -2.48 1.46 2.23
C GLY A 218 -0.98 1.22 2.12
N MET A 219 -0.51 0.24 2.89
CA MET A 219 0.84 -0.28 2.70
C MET A 219 0.97 -0.96 1.33
N SER A 220 2.19 -1.25 0.90
CA SER A 220 2.53 -1.90 -0.37
C SER A 220 1.61 -3.06 -0.76
N CYS A 221 1.27 -3.93 0.21
CA CYS A 221 0.39 -5.08 -0.05
C CYS A 221 -1.04 -4.70 -0.38
N GLN A 222 -1.51 -3.55 0.08
CA GLN A 222 -2.86 -3.04 -0.14
C GLN A 222 -2.92 -2.15 -1.38
N SER A 223 -1.91 -1.30 -1.59
CA SER A 223 -1.84 -0.44 -2.77
C SER A 223 -1.74 -1.22 -4.08
N SER A 224 -1.31 -2.48 -4.05
CA SER A 224 -1.32 -3.36 -5.22
C SER A 224 -2.70 -3.97 -5.52
N VAL A 225 -3.68 -3.89 -4.61
CA VAL A 225 -5.01 -4.51 -4.79
C VAL A 225 -5.80 -3.87 -5.95
N PRO A 226 -6.01 -2.54 -5.98
CA PRO A 226 -6.79 -1.92 -7.05
C PRO A 226 -6.21 -2.16 -8.45
N PRO A 227 -4.91 -1.94 -8.73
CA PRO A 227 -4.33 -2.15 -10.06
C PRO A 227 -4.45 -3.61 -10.55
N VAL A 228 -4.26 -4.58 -9.65
CA VAL A 228 -4.45 -6.00 -9.98
C VAL A 228 -5.91 -6.30 -10.29
N MET A 229 -6.84 -5.76 -9.52
CA MET A 229 -8.27 -5.91 -9.81
C MET A 229 -8.66 -5.27 -11.15
N TRP A 230 -8.14 -4.08 -11.47
CA TRP A 230 -8.40 -3.40 -12.74
C TRP A 230 -7.83 -4.19 -13.92
N SER A 231 -6.58 -4.61 -13.85
CA SER A 231 -5.93 -5.40 -14.91
C SER A 231 -6.66 -6.72 -15.18
N ARG A 232 -7.19 -7.35 -14.14
CA ARG A 232 -7.91 -8.63 -14.18
C ARG A 232 -9.44 -8.47 -14.29
N LYS A 233 -9.95 -7.23 -14.43
CA LYS A 233 -11.37 -6.91 -14.62
C LYS A 233 -12.30 -7.34 -13.48
N VAL A 234 -11.87 -7.14 -12.25
CA VAL A 234 -12.71 -7.28 -11.03
C VAL A 234 -13.30 -5.91 -10.69
N GLY A 235 -14.28 -5.45 -11.47
CA GLY A 235 -14.68 -4.04 -11.49
C GLY A 235 -15.65 -3.61 -10.40
N LYS A 236 -16.51 -4.50 -9.87
CA LYS A 236 -17.57 -4.09 -8.92
C LYS A 236 -17.00 -3.36 -7.71
N ILE A 237 -15.97 -3.92 -7.10
CA ILE A 237 -15.34 -3.40 -5.88
C ILE A 237 -14.24 -2.38 -6.19
N SER A 238 -13.51 -2.52 -7.30
CA SER A 238 -12.39 -1.64 -7.60
C SER A 238 -12.79 -0.33 -8.30
N LYS A 239 -13.96 -0.26 -8.92
CA LYS A 239 -14.44 0.95 -9.62
C LYS A 239 -14.52 2.20 -8.74
N PRO A 240 -15.03 2.13 -7.50
CA PRO A 240 -15.06 3.30 -6.63
C PRO A 240 -13.67 3.82 -6.21
N ILE A 241 -12.64 2.97 -6.24
CA ILE A 241 -11.28 3.40 -5.88
C ILE A 241 -10.70 4.17 -7.07
N VAL A 242 -10.67 5.48 -6.96
CA VAL A 242 -10.20 6.39 -8.04
C VAL A 242 -8.81 6.95 -7.76
N PHE A 243 -8.28 6.80 -6.54
CA PHE A 243 -6.98 7.29 -6.13
C PHE A 243 -6.33 6.37 -5.09
N ASN A 244 -5.02 6.15 -5.20
CA ASN A 244 -4.30 5.16 -4.41
C ASN A 244 -3.01 5.75 -3.84
N ILE A 245 -2.96 5.91 -2.51
CA ILE A 245 -1.78 6.38 -1.78
C ILE A 245 -1.09 5.20 -1.12
N GLY A 246 0.14 4.93 -1.51
CA GLY A 246 0.95 3.86 -0.98
C GLY A 246 1.88 4.32 0.15
N LEU A 247 1.96 3.54 1.21
CA LEU A 247 2.89 3.79 2.31
C LEU A 247 4.11 2.90 2.18
N LEU A 248 5.31 3.48 2.25
CA LEU A 248 6.57 2.73 2.30
C LEU A 248 6.56 1.81 3.51
N CYS A 249 6.75 0.51 3.31
CA CYS A 249 6.57 -0.47 4.37
C CYS A 249 7.58 -1.61 4.30
N SER A 250 8.40 -1.75 5.32
CA SER A 250 9.27 -2.91 5.49
C SER A 250 8.54 -4.12 6.04
N LYS A 251 7.71 -3.90 7.06
CA LYS A 251 6.94 -4.93 7.78
C LYS A 251 5.96 -4.27 8.76
N THR A 252 4.97 -5.03 9.19
CA THR A 252 4.13 -4.75 10.35
C THR A 252 4.29 -5.87 11.38
N PHE A 253 3.87 -5.58 12.59
CA PHE A 253 4.03 -6.49 13.71
C PHE A 253 2.68 -7.02 14.18
N ASP A 254 2.70 -8.18 14.79
CA ASP A 254 1.60 -8.70 15.57
C ASP A 254 1.39 -7.83 16.80
N ASP A 255 0.14 -7.62 17.22
CA ASP A 255 -0.20 -6.78 18.36
C ASP A 255 0.28 -7.37 19.71
N ALA A 256 0.57 -8.67 19.76
CA ALA A 256 1.23 -9.29 20.93
C ALA A 256 2.61 -8.65 21.26
N ILE A 257 3.23 -7.92 20.32
CA ILE A 257 4.48 -7.20 20.58
C ILE A 257 4.36 -6.20 21.74
N PHE A 258 3.17 -5.63 21.95
CA PHE A 258 2.96 -4.65 23.02
C PHE A 258 3.11 -5.30 24.40
N GLU A 259 2.46 -6.45 24.62
CA GLU A 259 2.51 -7.16 25.90
C GLU A 259 3.81 -7.95 26.06
N GLU A 260 4.23 -8.70 25.04
CA GLU A 260 5.30 -9.68 25.15
C GLU A 260 6.70 -9.06 25.03
N LEU A 261 6.86 -7.92 24.33
CA LEU A 261 8.13 -7.25 24.24
C LEU A 261 8.14 -5.91 24.98
N PHE A 262 7.27 -4.97 24.59
CA PHE A 262 7.37 -3.60 25.12
C PHE A 262 7.04 -3.53 26.60
N GLU A 263 5.97 -4.18 27.06
CA GLU A 263 5.62 -4.19 28.47
C GLU A 263 6.49 -5.18 29.26
N ALA A 264 6.56 -6.45 28.85
CA ALA A 264 7.23 -7.49 29.63
C ALA A 264 8.74 -7.27 29.78
N LYS A 265 9.41 -6.76 28.73
CA LYS A 265 10.88 -6.57 28.78
C LYS A 265 11.29 -5.14 29.09
N TYR A 266 10.57 -4.14 28.57
CA TYR A 266 10.96 -2.73 28.68
C TYR A 266 10.10 -1.94 29.67
N GLY A 267 9.01 -2.53 30.22
CA GLY A 267 8.08 -1.85 31.13
C GLY A 267 7.22 -0.77 30.46
N LEU A 268 7.17 -0.74 29.13
CA LEU A 268 6.47 0.29 28.33
C LEU A 268 5.03 -0.15 28.10
N LYS A 269 4.10 0.40 28.83
CA LYS A 269 2.68 0.06 28.72
C LYS A 269 2.05 0.79 27.52
N LYS A 270 1.29 0.06 26.70
CA LYS A 270 0.67 0.60 25.47
C LYS A 270 -0.25 1.79 25.73
N GLN A 271 -0.99 1.82 26.85
CA GLN A 271 -1.87 2.94 27.21
C GLN A 271 -1.14 4.25 27.53
N ASP A 272 0.16 4.18 27.83
CA ASP A 272 0.99 5.36 28.10
C ASP A 272 1.68 5.89 26.84
N MET A 273 1.65 5.13 25.73
CA MET A 273 2.25 5.53 24.47
C MET A 273 1.42 6.59 23.77
N VAL A 274 2.06 7.62 23.24
CA VAL A 274 1.40 8.72 22.50
C VAL A 274 1.87 8.81 21.05
N LYS A 275 3.07 8.31 20.76
CA LYS A 275 3.62 8.30 19.40
C LYS A 275 4.63 7.16 19.26
N MET A 276 4.67 6.58 18.07
CA MET A 276 5.69 5.61 17.68
C MET A 276 6.27 5.99 16.32
N ASN A 277 7.54 5.63 16.10
CA ASN A 277 8.20 5.77 14.80
C ASN A 277 9.26 4.67 14.63
N ILE A 278 9.71 4.44 13.39
CA ILE A 278 10.82 3.53 13.10
C ILE A 278 11.85 4.24 12.24
N LYS A 279 12.99 4.57 12.86
CA LYS A 279 14.19 5.12 12.18
C LYS A 279 15.44 4.36 12.63
N GLY A 280 15.64 3.16 12.07
CA GLY A 280 16.73 2.28 12.49
C GLY A 280 16.47 1.55 13.80
N VAL A 281 15.73 2.16 14.72
CA VAL A 281 15.21 1.61 15.96
C VAL A 281 13.69 1.82 16.01
N PHE A 282 13.01 1.13 16.90
CA PHE A 282 11.62 1.41 17.23
C PHE A 282 11.60 2.52 18.29
N GLN A 283 11.06 3.67 17.94
CA GLN A 283 11.01 4.87 18.76
C GLN A 283 9.64 4.99 19.41
N ILE A 284 9.58 5.19 20.72
CA ILE A 284 8.33 5.25 21.51
C ILE A 284 8.36 6.49 22.40
N TRP A 285 7.34 7.32 22.31
CA TRP A 285 7.12 8.46 23.19
C TRP A 285 5.94 8.17 24.11
N LEU A 286 6.11 8.43 25.40
CA LEU A 286 5.09 8.22 26.42
C LEU A 286 4.41 9.54 26.81
N ARG A 287 3.26 9.42 27.45
CA ARG A 287 2.43 10.55 27.90
C ARG A 287 3.12 11.44 28.93
N ASP A 288 4.06 10.91 29.70
CA ASP A 288 4.88 11.65 30.66
C ASP A 288 6.02 12.45 30.02
N GLY A 289 6.14 12.40 28.67
CA GLY A 289 7.17 13.04 27.88
C GLY A 289 8.46 12.23 27.73
N SER A 290 8.56 11.06 28.32
CA SER A 290 9.74 10.20 28.18
C SER A 290 9.81 9.59 26.77
N TYR A 291 11.04 9.32 26.32
CA TYR A 291 11.38 8.74 25.02
C TYR A 291 12.21 7.47 25.21
N HIS A 292 11.84 6.43 24.47
CA HIS A 292 12.47 5.12 24.53
C HIS A 292 12.81 4.59 23.14
N GLU A 293 13.89 3.82 23.06
CA GLU A 293 14.29 3.12 21.83
C GLU A 293 14.33 1.62 22.07
N VAL A 294 13.72 0.85 21.17
CA VAL A 294 13.79 -0.60 21.17
C VAL A 294 14.48 -1.05 19.88
N PRO A 295 15.54 -1.88 19.98
CA PRO A 295 16.24 -2.37 18.80
C PRO A 295 15.31 -3.15 17.87
N LEU A 296 15.22 -2.77 16.59
CA LEU A 296 14.35 -3.47 15.61
C LEU A 296 14.65 -4.96 15.50
N LYS A 297 15.88 -5.37 15.77
CA LYS A 297 16.27 -6.79 15.78
C LYS A 297 15.44 -7.59 16.78
N GLU A 298 15.07 -7.01 17.91
CA GLU A 298 14.27 -7.67 18.94
C GLU A 298 12.80 -7.76 18.53
N CYS A 299 12.30 -6.83 17.72
CA CYS A 299 10.92 -6.85 17.23
C CYS A 299 10.65 -7.92 16.16
N HIS A 300 11.69 -8.55 15.62
CA HIS A 300 11.55 -9.45 14.47
C HIS A 300 10.72 -10.71 14.75
N ALA A 301 10.66 -11.18 16.00
CA ALA A 301 9.87 -12.34 16.38
C ALA A 301 8.36 -12.12 16.14
N TRP A 302 7.90 -10.88 16.23
CA TRP A 302 6.50 -10.48 16.02
C TRP A 302 6.22 -9.99 14.59
N THR A 303 7.16 -10.16 13.67
CA THR A 303 6.90 -9.83 12.26
C THR A 303 5.84 -10.76 11.69
N ARG A 304 4.79 -10.20 11.09
CA ARG A 304 3.74 -10.99 10.44
C ARG A 304 4.31 -11.85 9.32
N GLU A 305 3.79 -13.08 9.20
CA GLU A 305 4.30 -14.09 8.26
C GLU A 305 4.40 -13.56 6.83
N GLY A 306 3.34 -13.01 6.27
CA GLY A 306 3.34 -12.46 4.90
C GLY A 306 4.32 -11.31 4.68
N CYS A 307 4.72 -10.57 5.72
CA CYS A 307 5.73 -9.52 5.62
C CYS A 307 7.14 -10.10 5.38
N ASN A 308 7.40 -11.34 5.82
CA ASN A 308 8.69 -12.00 5.60
C ASN A 308 8.89 -12.37 4.12
N HIS A 309 7.83 -12.45 3.33
CA HIS A 309 7.82 -12.80 1.92
C HIS A 309 7.42 -11.63 1.00
N CYS A 310 7.12 -10.45 1.55
CA CYS A 310 6.68 -9.31 0.76
C CYS A 310 7.84 -8.71 -0.06
N PRO A 311 7.75 -8.68 -1.41
CA PRO A 311 8.82 -8.17 -2.26
C PRO A 311 8.80 -6.65 -2.40
N ASP A 312 7.72 -5.99 -2.01
CA ASP A 312 7.47 -4.57 -2.25
C ASP A 312 7.65 -3.75 -0.97
N PHE A 313 8.70 -2.93 -0.95
CA PHE A 313 8.94 -1.93 0.09
C PHE A 313 8.30 -0.59 -0.25
N ALA A 314 8.30 -0.24 -1.53
CA ALA A 314 8.11 1.12 -2.01
C ALA A 314 6.65 1.46 -2.36
N ALA A 315 5.71 0.54 -2.16
CA ALA A 315 4.30 0.65 -2.58
C ALA A 315 4.19 0.94 -4.10
N GLU A 316 4.80 0.06 -4.87
CA GLU A 316 5.19 0.26 -6.26
C GLU A 316 4.03 0.44 -7.25
N HIS A 317 2.79 0.13 -6.82
CA HIS A 317 1.58 0.21 -7.63
C HIS A 317 0.56 1.25 -7.12
N ALA A 318 1.02 2.24 -6.36
CA ALA A 318 0.21 3.40 -5.98
C ALA A 318 0.26 4.51 -7.04
N ASP A 319 -0.59 5.52 -6.93
CA ASP A 319 -0.44 6.77 -7.68
C ASP A 319 0.67 7.64 -7.10
N ILE A 320 0.72 7.69 -5.76
CA ILE A 320 1.75 8.36 -4.98
C ILE A 320 2.19 7.42 -3.87
N SER A 321 3.49 7.19 -3.73
CA SER A 321 4.05 6.45 -2.59
C SER A 321 4.78 7.38 -1.66
N THR A 322 4.67 7.16 -0.34
CA THR A 322 5.17 8.11 0.65
C THR A 322 5.68 7.42 1.90
N GLY A 323 6.70 7.99 2.53
CA GLY A 323 7.23 7.49 3.81
C GLY A 323 8.29 8.39 4.43
N GLY A 324 8.40 8.31 5.74
CA GLY A 324 9.34 9.09 6.53
C GLY A 324 10.72 8.44 6.57
N ILE A 325 11.44 8.43 5.46
CA ILE A 325 12.85 7.99 5.40
C ILE A 325 13.75 9.15 5.01
N GLY A 326 14.99 9.14 5.52
CA GLY A 326 15.96 10.19 5.23
C GLY A 326 16.30 11.05 6.45
N ALA A 327 17.06 12.11 6.20
CA ALA A 327 17.63 12.97 7.24
C ALA A 327 16.62 13.97 7.84
N PHE A 328 15.61 14.36 7.07
CA PHE A 328 14.65 15.38 7.46
C PHE A 328 13.43 14.81 8.17
N ASN A 329 13.23 15.14 9.43
CA ASN A 329 12.14 14.61 10.25
C ASN A 329 10.76 15.23 9.96
N ASP A 330 10.74 16.39 9.32
CA ASP A 330 9.54 17.17 8.97
C ASP A 330 9.21 17.13 7.47
N TRP A 331 9.88 16.25 6.73
CA TRP A 331 9.67 16.02 5.30
C TRP A 331 9.36 14.55 5.04
N THR A 332 8.49 14.32 4.07
CA THR A 332 8.11 12.99 3.60
C THR A 332 8.80 12.73 2.27
N LEU A 333 9.51 11.60 2.13
CA LEU A 333 9.93 11.12 0.82
C LEU A 333 8.68 10.72 0.03
N THR A 334 8.53 11.27 -1.16
CA THR A 334 7.36 11.12 -2.01
C THR A 334 7.77 10.65 -3.39
N ILE A 335 7.23 9.51 -3.81
CA ILE A 335 7.46 8.94 -5.13
C ILE A 335 6.19 9.15 -5.95
N VAL A 336 6.27 9.98 -6.98
CA VAL A 336 5.17 10.28 -7.91
C VAL A 336 5.20 9.24 -9.03
N ARG A 337 4.17 8.41 -9.14
CA ARG A 337 4.23 7.23 -10.01
C ARG A 337 3.37 7.36 -11.28
N THR A 338 2.12 7.76 -11.13
CA THR A 338 1.18 7.85 -12.27
C THR A 338 0.98 9.29 -12.70
N ASP A 339 0.35 9.48 -13.87
CA ASP A 339 -0.03 10.81 -14.36
C ASP A 339 -1.03 11.49 -13.41
N LEU A 340 -1.94 10.73 -12.78
CA LEU A 340 -2.85 11.24 -11.75
C LEU A 340 -2.06 11.74 -10.52
N GLY A 341 -1.11 10.95 -10.04
CA GLY A 341 -0.24 11.35 -8.93
C GLY A 341 0.54 12.62 -9.24
N ARG A 342 1.05 12.74 -10.47
CA ARG A 342 1.77 13.94 -10.93
C ARG A 342 0.86 15.17 -11.01
N GLU A 343 -0.36 15.02 -11.52
CA GLU A 343 -1.35 16.07 -11.56
C GLU A 343 -1.68 16.58 -10.16
N ILE A 344 -1.99 15.68 -9.22
CA ILE A 344 -2.37 16.02 -7.85
C ILE A 344 -1.24 16.77 -7.14
N ILE A 345 -0.02 16.23 -7.12
CA ILE A 345 1.14 16.88 -6.49
C ILE A 345 1.41 18.25 -7.11
N GLY A 346 1.37 18.34 -8.45
CA GLY A 346 1.61 19.60 -9.16
C GLY A 346 0.55 20.68 -8.85
N ARG A 347 -0.72 20.30 -8.75
CA ARG A 347 -1.80 21.24 -8.39
C ARG A 347 -1.71 21.66 -6.93
N MET A 348 -1.44 20.74 -6.01
CA MET A 348 -1.26 21.06 -4.59
C MET A 348 -0.09 22.00 -4.34
N ALA A 349 1.06 21.77 -5.00
CA ALA A 349 2.22 22.64 -4.91
C ALA A 349 1.91 24.03 -5.44
N LYS A 350 1.25 24.12 -6.61
CA LYS A 350 0.83 25.41 -7.21
C LYS A 350 -0.16 26.17 -6.33
N ALA A 351 -1.04 25.47 -5.61
CA ALA A 351 -2.01 26.06 -4.69
C ALA A 351 -1.39 26.41 -3.33
N GLY A 352 -0.12 26.08 -3.08
CA GLY A 352 0.55 26.35 -1.79
C GLY A 352 0.05 25.45 -0.65
N VAL A 353 -0.60 24.32 -0.95
CA VAL A 353 -1.11 23.37 0.05
C VAL A 353 0.00 22.49 0.60
N ILE A 354 1.02 22.24 -0.23
CA ILE A 354 2.24 21.53 0.13
C ILE A 354 3.47 22.31 -0.30
N GLU A 355 4.55 22.10 0.43
CA GLU A 355 5.90 22.49 0.02
C GLU A 355 6.59 21.29 -0.61
N THR A 356 7.40 21.53 -1.65
CA THR A 356 8.14 20.50 -2.36
C THR A 356 9.60 20.86 -2.53
N ARG A 357 10.48 19.86 -2.48
CA ARG A 357 11.90 19.96 -2.84
C ARG A 357 12.29 18.78 -3.73
N PRO A 358 13.34 18.89 -4.54
CA PRO A 358 13.90 17.74 -5.23
C PRO A 358 14.29 16.63 -4.25
N GLY A 359 14.07 15.37 -4.64
CA GLY A 359 14.51 14.22 -3.83
C GLY A 359 16.04 14.19 -3.64
N ASP A 360 16.79 14.72 -4.61
CA ASP A 360 18.25 14.82 -4.58
C ASP A 360 18.78 15.74 -3.47
N ASP A 361 17.94 16.53 -2.82
CA ASP A 361 18.31 17.28 -1.61
C ASP A 361 18.60 16.33 -0.42
N ASP A 362 18.13 15.08 -0.47
CA ASP A 362 18.49 14.01 0.47
C ASP A 362 18.90 12.73 -0.28
N PRO A 363 20.12 12.68 -0.83
CA PRO A 363 20.63 11.49 -1.53
C PRO A 363 20.71 10.27 -0.62
N GLY A 364 20.84 10.47 0.70
CA GLY A 364 20.79 9.39 1.70
C GLY A 364 19.43 8.71 1.76
N ALA A 365 18.35 9.48 1.65
CA ALA A 365 16.99 8.93 1.59
C ALA A 365 16.76 8.07 0.34
N ILE A 366 17.25 8.55 -0.82
CA ILE A 366 17.15 7.79 -2.09
C ILE A 366 17.98 6.50 -2.01
N ALA A 367 19.20 6.57 -1.52
CA ALA A 367 20.04 5.39 -1.34
C ALA A 367 19.41 4.36 -0.37
N LEU A 368 18.79 4.85 0.71
CA LEU A 368 18.06 4.00 1.66
C LEU A 368 16.82 3.38 1.04
N LEU A 369 16.03 4.13 0.25
CA LEU A 369 14.90 3.63 -0.52
C LEU A 369 15.32 2.43 -1.39
N HIS A 370 16.32 2.60 -2.23
CA HIS A 370 16.79 1.56 -3.14
C HIS A 370 17.36 0.35 -2.37
N LYS A 371 18.09 0.58 -1.28
CA LYS A 371 18.60 -0.50 -0.41
C LYS A 371 17.47 -1.33 0.19
N LEU A 372 16.43 -0.69 0.71
CA LEU A 372 15.31 -1.37 1.35
C LEU A 372 14.43 -2.07 0.31
N ALA A 373 14.19 -1.47 -0.84
CA ALA A 373 13.48 -2.08 -1.95
C ALA A 373 14.20 -3.33 -2.46
N THR A 374 15.51 -3.25 -2.72
CA THR A 374 16.32 -4.40 -3.12
C THR A 374 16.28 -5.53 -2.08
N LYS A 375 16.36 -5.16 -0.78
CA LYS A 375 16.26 -6.15 0.30
C LYS A 375 14.88 -6.83 0.34
N SER A 376 13.81 -6.08 0.08
CA SER A 376 12.45 -6.63 0.07
C SER A 376 12.24 -7.58 -1.10
N ARG A 377 12.71 -7.25 -2.30
CA ARG A 377 12.61 -8.14 -3.47
C ARG A 377 13.25 -9.52 -3.24
N LYS A 378 14.35 -9.56 -2.48
CA LYS A 378 15.02 -10.83 -2.11
C LYS A 378 14.21 -11.71 -1.13
N ARG A 379 13.11 -11.21 -0.57
CA ARG A 379 12.24 -12.00 0.32
C ARG A 379 11.28 -12.91 -0.45
N TRP A 380 11.01 -12.61 -1.73
CA TRP A 380 10.13 -13.45 -2.54
C TRP A 380 10.76 -14.83 -2.69
N PRO A 381 10.06 -15.92 -2.27
CA PRO A 381 10.66 -17.23 -2.25
C PRO A 381 10.97 -17.74 -3.67
N GLU A 382 12.09 -18.43 -3.83
CA GLU A 382 12.44 -19.05 -5.11
C GLU A 382 11.46 -20.12 -5.57
N THR A 383 10.77 -20.72 -4.61
CA THR A 383 9.73 -21.74 -4.84
C THR A 383 8.39 -21.16 -5.27
N ALA A 384 8.16 -19.87 -5.03
CA ALA A 384 6.93 -19.21 -5.48
C ALA A 384 6.94 -19.01 -6.99
N VAL A 385 5.90 -19.49 -7.65
CA VAL A 385 5.75 -19.44 -9.11
C VAL A 385 4.56 -18.57 -9.47
N PRO A 386 4.70 -17.74 -10.52
CA PRO A 386 5.95 -17.40 -11.20
C PRO A 386 6.73 -16.32 -10.45
N LYS A 387 8.05 -16.32 -10.62
CA LYS A 387 8.89 -15.22 -10.17
C LYS A 387 8.50 -13.94 -10.94
N PRO A 388 8.58 -12.76 -10.31
CA PRO A 388 8.47 -11.51 -11.02
C PRO A 388 9.46 -11.47 -12.20
N ARG A 389 8.95 -11.20 -13.39
CA ARG A 389 9.78 -11.05 -14.58
C ARG A 389 10.28 -9.62 -14.66
N LEU A 390 11.58 -9.44 -14.68
CA LEU A 390 12.20 -8.14 -14.86
C LEU A 390 12.76 -8.07 -16.29
N LEU A 391 12.52 -6.95 -16.95
CA LEU A 391 13.11 -6.71 -18.27
C LEU A 391 14.58 -6.32 -18.10
N PRO A 392 15.51 -6.80 -18.97
CA PRO A 392 16.90 -6.36 -18.91
C PRO A 392 17.01 -4.85 -19.17
N VAL A 393 17.98 -4.22 -18.52
CA VAL A 393 18.33 -2.82 -18.81
C VAL A 393 18.78 -2.72 -20.28
N ALA A 394 18.17 -1.81 -21.03
CA ALA A 394 18.60 -1.59 -22.41
C ALA A 394 20.08 -1.14 -22.41
N ALA A 395 20.89 -1.80 -23.24
CA ALA A 395 22.28 -1.39 -23.41
C ALA A 395 22.32 0.09 -23.88
N PRO A 396 23.26 0.90 -23.37
CA PRO A 396 23.41 2.27 -23.84
C PRO A 396 23.62 2.26 -25.37
N LYS A 397 22.89 3.10 -26.09
CA LYS A 397 23.11 3.23 -27.54
C LYS A 397 24.58 3.65 -27.74
N PRO A 398 25.31 3.01 -28.68
CA PRO A 398 26.65 3.47 -29.00
C PRO A 398 26.56 4.93 -29.48
N ALA A 399 27.49 5.76 -28.99
CA ALA A 399 27.60 7.19 -29.27
C ALA A 399 27.84 7.46 -30.77
#